data_a66601e6255c4329d5167faee2900f0e
#
_entry.id   a66601e6255c4329d5167faee2900f0e
#
_cell.length_a   1.000
_cell.length_b   1.000
_cell.length_c   1.000
_cell.angle_alpha   90.00
_cell.angle_beta   90.00
_cell.angle_gamma   90.00
#
_symmetry.space_group_name_H-M   'P 1'
#
loop_
_entity.id
_entity.type
_entity.pdbx_description
1 polymer ?
#
loop_
_entity_poly.entity_id
_entity_poly.type
_entity_poly.pdbx_seq_one_letter_code
_entity_poly.pdbx_strand_id
1 'polypeptide(L)'
;MKLRKENIQSSLRCWFVVCLFLLCVIALSSRAVYLQLLAGESLREKGDEVAVRIVNVPAHRGALMDRNGEQLAISTPVDSIWAEPRKVLIEDEKYLLALARLLDMPQQKLKKFLTDRIKRDFVYLKRHAHPSLVEEIKNLGVKGVSTQSEYKRYYPAAEVTAHILGYTNVDDQGQEGIELAYDKILKGKPGKKRVLKDRLGRIVRNIESVMPSESGTELKLSIDKRIQYLAYREIVAAVKHHEAKSGSLVMLDVKTGEVIAMVGHPSFNPNNRSWSKNTTRNRIVTDVYEPGSTMKVFTVAAGLESGIFTPQTIIDTSPGVFKVGKHSISDHHNYGHIDVTTIITKSSNIGASKIALALKPEYFYEVLNRFGFGQTTGSGYPGERAGILRLFNTWSEQDIASLSYGYGVQVTPLKLAQTYSIIANNGIMLPVSFIKTNKPKTRERVIAENIAKQIRDMLETVVSSEGTASRAAIKGYRVIGKTGTVHKYDPRGGYFPDRYRSLFVGIVPASNPRFVTVVTIDEPNKEKGHYGGAVAAPIYSKVMEGTLRILNIPPDNLDSFNKSIIANTISGERLQGYE
;
A
#
# COMPACT_ATOMS: atom_id res chain seq x y z
N MET A 1 -100.92 -50.97 7.50
CA MET A 1 -99.81 -51.11 8.53
C MET A 1 -98.42 -51.04 7.94
N LYS A 2 -98.18 -51.28 6.61
CA LYS A 2 -96.83 -51.17 5.97
C LYS A 2 -96.30 -49.75 5.83
N LEU A 3 -97.13 -48.77 5.46
CA LEU A 3 -96.72 -47.35 5.22
C LEU A 3 -96.21 -46.64 6.51
N ARG A 4 -96.66 -47.04 7.69
CA ARG A 4 -96.20 -46.46 9.00
C ARG A 4 -94.87 -46.98 9.44
N LYS A 5 -94.45 -48.22 9.03
CA LYS A 5 -93.09 -48.78 9.33
C LYS A 5 -91.98 -48.13 8.47
N GLU A 6 -92.28 -47.83 7.20
CA GLU A 6 -91.31 -47.19 6.28
C GLU A 6 -90.96 -45.72 6.68
N ASN A 7 -91.99 -44.99 7.12
CA ASN A 7 -91.70 -43.64 7.66
C ASN A 7 -90.90 -43.60 8.97
N ILE A 8 -91.10 -44.59 9.82
CA ILE A 8 -90.29 -44.67 11.07
C ILE A 8 -88.87 -45.11 10.76
N GLN A 9 -88.64 -46.00 9.78
CA GLN A 9 -87.28 -46.43 9.37
C GLN A 9 -86.51 -45.31 8.63
N SER A 10 -87.19 -44.47 7.81
CA SER A 10 -86.58 -43.33 7.14
C SER A 10 -86.23 -42.21 8.12
N SER A 11 -87.08 -41.96 9.13
CA SER A 11 -86.80 -40.95 10.18
C SER A 11 -85.62 -41.43 11.07
N LEU A 12 -85.56 -42.69 11.43
CA LEU A 12 -84.45 -43.25 12.22
C LEU A 12 -83.09 -43.15 11.46
N ARG A 13 -83.10 -43.39 10.16
CA ARG A 13 -81.91 -43.24 9.29
C ARG A 13 -81.51 -41.75 9.21
N CYS A 14 -82.49 -40.87 9.06
CA CYS A 14 -82.24 -39.43 9.05
C CYS A 14 -81.61 -38.94 10.36
N TRP A 15 -82.19 -39.35 11.51
CA TRP A 15 -81.65 -39.07 12.83
C TRP A 15 -80.26 -39.61 13.05
N PHE A 16 -79.99 -40.84 12.55
CA PHE A 16 -78.63 -41.43 12.61
C PHE A 16 -77.63 -40.62 11.84
N VAL A 17 -77.97 -40.14 10.61
CA VAL A 17 -77.11 -39.26 9.82
C VAL A 17 -76.87 -37.91 10.51
N VAL A 18 -77.93 -37.31 11.09
CA VAL A 18 -77.82 -36.06 11.84
C VAL A 18 -76.94 -36.24 13.07
N CYS A 19 -77.10 -37.31 13.85
CA CYS A 19 -76.28 -37.61 14.99
C CYS A 19 -74.79 -37.86 14.62
N LEU A 20 -74.56 -38.59 13.50
CA LEU A 20 -73.20 -38.80 13.00
C LEU A 20 -72.56 -37.49 12.57
N PHE A 21 -73.31 -36.63 11.89
CA PHE A 21 -72.84 -35.31 11.47
C PHE A 21 -72.51 -34.40 12.69
N LEU A 22 -73.38 -34.38 13.72
CA LEU A 22 -73.14 -33.66 14.98
C LEU A 22 -71.89 -34.20 15.68
N LEU A 23 -71.70 -35.51 15.71
CA LEU A 23 -70.54 -36.13 16.31
C LEU A 23 -69.24 -35.75 15.57
N CYS A 24 -69.26 -35.67 14.22
CA CYS A 24 -68.16 -35.18 13.40
C CYS A 24 -67.87 -33.68 13.69
N VAL A 25 -68.91 -32.86 13.80
CA VAL A 25 -68.73 -31.42 14.13
C VAL A 25 -68.10 -31.25 15.51
N ILE A 26 -68.60 -31.98 16.52
CA ILE A 26 -68.04 -31.96 17.89
C ILE A 26 -66.58 -32.43 17.87
N ALA A 27 -66.24 -33.50 17.14
CA ALA A 27 -64.86 -34.00 17.03
C ALA A 27 -63.95 -32.98 16.36
N LEU A 28 -64.38 -32.34 15.26
CA LEU A 28 -63.66 -31.28 14.56
C LEU A 28 -63.44 -30.04 15.44
N SER A 29 -64.54 -29.63 16.15
CA SER A 29 -64.45 -28.49 17.04
C SER A 29 -63.51 -28.76 18.23
N SER A 30 -63.60 -29.95 18.84
CA SER A 30 -62.71 -30.38 19.91
C SER A 30 -61.25 -30.42 19.43
N ARG A 31 -61.03 -30.92 18.17
CA ARG A 31 -59.69 -30.92 17.59
C ARG A 31 -59.17 -29.55 17.27
N ALA A 32 -60.05 -28.65 16.83
CA ALA A 32 -59.68 -27.24 16.61
C ALA A 32 -59.29 -26.54 17.92
N VAL A 33 -60.07 -26.74 18.99
CA VAL A 33 -59.76 -26.22 20.33
C VAL A 33 -58.43 -26.77 20.86
N TYR A 34 -58.23 -28.08 20.72
CA TYR A 34 -56.97 -28.73 21.11
C TYR A 34 -55.77 -28.12 20.38
N LEU A 35 -55.86 -27.96 19.06
CA LEU A 35 -54.80 -27.42 18.22
C LEU A 35 -54.52 -25.93 18.51
N GLN A 36 -55.57 -25.15 18.82
CA GLN A 36 -55.44 -23.71 19.07
C GLN A 36 -55.02 -23.39 20.52
N LEU A 37 -55.56 -24.07 21.52
CA LEU A 37 -55.35 -23.75 22.94
C LEU A 37 -54.29 -24.63 23.63
N LEU A 38 -54.27 -25.95 23.34
CA LEU A 38 -53.38 -26.88 24.06
C LEU A 38 -52.08 -27.20 23.28
N ALA A 39 -52.18 -27.38 21.96
CA ALA A 39 -51.03 -27.71 21.12
C ALA A 39 -50.44 -26.46 20.39
N GLY A 40 -51.10 -25.28 20.51
CA GLY A 40 -50.77 -24.08 19.72
C GLY A 40 -49.35 -23.58 19.95
N GLU A 41 -48.88 -23.51 21.18
CA GLU A 41 -47.51 -23.09 21.53
C GLU A 41 -46.47 -24.08 20.98
N SER A 42 -46.64 -25.37 21.20
CA SER A 42 -45.69 -26.40 20.74
C SER A 42 -45.63 -26.52 19.23
N LEU A 43 -46.75 -26.29 18.55
CA LEU A 43 -46.80 -26.25 17.06
C LEU A 43 -46.16 -24.99 16.52
N ARG A 44 -46.30 -23.86 17.22
CA ARG A 44 -45.66 -22.59 16.90
C ARG A 44 -44.14 -22.69 17.10
N GLU A 45 -43.69 -23.25 18.19
CA GLU A 45 -42.26 -23.51 18.44
C GLU A 45 -41.66 -24.41 17.37
N LYS A 46 -42.30 -25.52 17.02
CA LYS A 46 -41.87 -26.39 15.92
C LYS A 46 -41.86 -25.69 14.57
N GLY A 47 -42.82 -24.80 14.31
CA GLY A 47 -42.85 -23.96 13.12
C GLY A 47 -41.69 -22.96 13.10
N ASP A 48 -41.42 -22.33 14.23
CA ASP A 48 -40.32 -21.39 14.38
C ASP A 48 -38.94 -22.08 14.27
N GLU A 49 -38.77 -23.29 14.82
CA GLU A 49 -37.53 -24.07 14.65
C GLU A 49 -37.20 -24.37 13.19
N VAL A 50 -38.22 -24.52 12.34
CA VAL A 50 -38.04 -24.81 10.91
C VAL A 50 -37.85 -23.53 10.09
N ALA A 51 -38.59 -22.46 10.41
CA ALA A 51 -38.67 -21.23 9.61
C ALA A 51 -37.74 -20.11 10.09
N VAL A 52 -37.40 -20.06 11.38
CA VAL A 52 -36.53 -19.04 11.95
C VAL A 52 -35.05 -19.46 11.85
N ARG A 53 -34.24 -18.55 11.35
CA ARG A 53 -32.78 -18.74 11.23
C ARG A 53 -32.03 -17.53 11.74
N ILE A 54 -30.87 -17.79 12.37
CA ILE A 54 -29.90 -16.74 12.67
C ILE A 54 -29.00 -16.59 11.45
N VAL A 55 -28.95 -15.38 10.89
CA VAL A 55 -28.08 -15.03 9.79
C VAL A 55 -27.06 -13.99 10.24
N ASN A 56 -25.83 -14.12 9.75
CA ASN A 56 -24.79 -13.14 9.98
C ASN A 56 -25.09 -11.88 9.15
N VAL A 57 -24.89 -10.72 9.78
CA VAL A 57 -24.93 -9.41 9.14
C VAL A 57 -23.48 -8.96 8.95
N PRO A 58 -22.98 -8.86 7.72
CA PRO A 58 -21.60 -8.43 7.51
C PRO A 58 -21.39 -7.01 8.06
N ALA A 59 -20.22 -6.76 8.64
CA ALA A 59 -19.83 -5.42 9.07
C ALA A 59 -19.26 -4.65 7.89
N HIS A 60 -19.50 -3.35 7.84
CA HIS A 60 -18.88 -2.46 6.87
C HIS A 60 -17.41 -2.24 7.25
N ARG A 61 -16.47 -2.52 6.33
CA ARG A 61 -15.05 -2.26 6.54
C ARG A 61 -14.78 -0.75 6.50
N GLY A 62 -14.02 -0.23 7.49
CA GLY A 62 -13.66 1.18 7.61
C GLY A 62 -13.00 1.72 6.34
N ALA A 63 -13.33 2.92 5.93
CA ALA A 63 -12.74 3.58 4.78
C ALA A 63 -11.27 3.95 5.05
N LEU A 64 -10.45 3.91 3.99
CA LEU A 64 -9.12 4.52 3.99
C LEU A 64 -9.20 5.86 3.25
N MET A 65 -8.75 6.91 3.90
CA MET A 65 -8.75 8.27 3.35
C MET A 65 -7.33 8.81 3.26
N ASP A 66 -7.10 9.72 2.33
CA ASP A 66 -5.88 10.50 2.28
C ASP A 66 -5.85 11.56 3.41
N ARG A 67 -4.76 12.33 3.49
CA ARG A 67 -4.60 13.37 4.51
C ARG A 67 -5.63 14.51 4.41
N ASN A 68 -6.29 14.66 3.27
CA ASN A 68 -7.29 15.70 2.98
C ASN A 68 -8.73 15.18 3.13
N GLY A 69 -8.93 13.87 3.34
CA GLY A 69 -10.24 13.22 3.44
C GLY A 69 -10.72 12.61 2.12
N GLU A 70 -9.87 12.57 1.07
CA GLU A 70 -10.19 11.90 -0.18
C GLU A 70 -10.17 10.38 -0.02
N GLN A 71 -11.17 9.71 -0.56
CA GLN A 71 -11.31 8.26 -0.45
C GLN A 71 -10.24 7.52 -1.26
N LEU A 72 -9.51 6.64 -0.58
CA LEU A 72 -8.48 5.77 -1.17
C LEU A 72 -8.94 4.30 -1.24
N ALA A 73 -9.75 3.85 -0.28
CA ALA A 73 -10.40 2.54 -0.31
C ALA A 73 -11.74 2.60 0.41
N ILE A 74 -12.78 2.06 -0.22
CA ILE A 74 -14.15 2.00 0.29
C ILE A 74 -14.72 0.60 0.11
N SER A 75 -15.66 0.21 0.97
CA SER A 75 -16.40 -1.04 0.82
C SER A 75 -17.80 -0.74 0.30
N THR A 76 -18.15 -1.32 -0.84
CA THR A 76 -19.45 -1.15 -1.49
C THR A 76 -20.30 -2.41 -1.29
N PRO A 77 -21.60 -2.28 -1.02
CA PRO A 77 -22.48 -3.44 -0.94
C PRO A 77 -22.60 -4.11 -2.30
N VAL A 78 -22.52 -5.42 -2.30
CA VAL A 78 -22.66 -6.28 -3.49
C VAL A 78 -23.41 -7.56 -3.11
N ASP A 79 -24.06 -8.19 -4.07
CA ASP A 79 -24.68 -9.49 -3.84
C ASP A 79 -23.80 -10.62 -4.39
N SER A 80 -23.74 -11.72 -3.64
CA SER A 80 -23.14 -12.98 -4.06
C SER A 80 -24.24 -14.00 -4.28
N ILE A 81 -24.11 -14.79 -5.35
CA ILE A 81 -25.06 -15.83 -5.74
C ILE A 81 -24.57 -17.14 -5.16
N TRP A 82 -25.41 -17.83 -4.44
CA TRP A 82 -25.13 -19.15 -3.86
C TRP A 82 -26.23 -20.15 -4.16
N ALA A 83 -25.93 -21.42 -4.02
CA ALA A 83 -26.85 -22.51 -4.26
C ALA A 83 -26.80 -23.56 -3.14
N GLU A 84 -27.93 -24.22 -2.94
CA GLU A 84 -28.06 -25.50 -2.25
C GLU A 84 -28.04 -26.62 -3.30
N PRO A 85 -26.92 -27.36 -3.45
CA PRO A 85 -26.72 -28.26 -4.57
C PRO A 85 -27.82 -29.30 -4.73
N ARG A 86 -28.31 -29.86 -3.61
CA ARG A 86 -29.40 -30.88 -3.64
C ARG A 86 -30.67 -30.35 -4.27
N LYS A 87 -31.04 -29.10 -3.97
CA LYS A 87 -32.28 -28.52 -4.50
C LYS A 87 -32.15 -28.12 -5.96
N VAL A 88 -30.99 -27.59 -6.36
CA VAL A 88 -30.77 -27.20 -7.76
C VAL A 88 -30.68 -28.39 -8.70
N LEU A 89 -30.10 -29.52 -8.26
CA LEU A 89 -29.95 -30.73 -9.09
C LEU A 89 -31.28 -31.48 -9.33
N ILE A 90 -32.33 -31.20 -8.54
CA ILE A 90 -33.67 -31.80 -8.69
C ILE A 90 -34.54 -30.97 -9.66
N GLU A 91 -34.17 -29.71 -9.96
CA GLU A 91 -34.92 -28.86 -10.89
C GLU A 91 -34.80 -29.34 -12.33
N ASP A 92 -35.76 -28.92 -13.17
CA ASP A 92 -35.77 -29.23 -14.60
C ASP A 92 -34.46 -28.80 -15.28
N GLU A 93 -33.98 -29.60 -16.21
CA GLU A 93 -32.74 -29.37 -16.94
C GLU A 93 -32.68 -28.01 -17.66
N LYS A 94 -33.86 -27.47 -18.08
CA LYS A 94 -34.03 -26.13 -18.66
C LYS A 94 -33.55 -25.03 -17.72
N TYR A 95 -33.83 -25.13 -16.40
CA TYR A 95 -33.39 -24.16 -15.40
C TYR A 95 -31.87 -24.25 -15.16
N LEU A 96 -31.33 -25.45 -15.16
CA LEU A 96 -29.88 -25.66 -15.02
C LEU A 96 -29.14 -25.12 -16.25
N LEU A 97 -29.69 -25.25 -17.45
CA LEU A 97 -29.13 -24.69 -18.68
C LEU A 97 -29.19 -23.15 -18.65
N ALA A 98 -30.32 -22.55 -18.25
CA ALA A 98 -30.47 -21.11 -18.14
C ALA A 98 -29.52 -20.53 -17.09
N LEU A 99 -29.41 -21.16 -15.91
CA LEU A 99 -28.49 -20.76 -14.86
C LEU A 99 -27.04 -20.84 -15.33
N ALA A 100 -26.67 -21.90 -16.06
CA ALA A 100 -25.33 -22.09 -16.61
C ALA A 100 -24.95 -20.97 -17.60
N ARG A 101 -25.90 -20.59 -18.48
CA ARG A 101 -25.73 -19.46 -19.42
C ARG A 101 -25.52 -18.14 -18.69
N LEU A 102 -26.33 -17.82 -17.69
CA LEU A 102 -26.19 -16.59 -16.89
C LEU A 102 -24.86 -16.55 -16.12
N LEU A 103 -24.37 -17.69 -15.65
CA LEU A 103 -23.07 -17.80 -14.95
C LEU A 103 -21.86 -17.82 -15.89
N ASP A 104 -22.09 -17.78 -17.21
CA ASP A 104 -21.03 -17.89 -18.22
C ASP A 104 -20.17 -19.16 -18.05
N MET A 105 -20.84 -20.31 -17.87
CA MET A 105 -20.15 -21.60 -17.75
C MET A 105 -20.90 -22.74 -18.47
N PRO A 106 -20.19 -23.76 -18.97
CA PRO A 106 -20.81 -24.93 -19.57
C PRO A 106 -21.73 -25.64 -18.56
N GLN A 107 -22.95 -26.06 -19.00
CA GLN A 107 -23.93 -26.77 -18.17
C GLN A 107 -23.33 -27.99 -17.47
N GLN A 108 -22.54 -28.78 -18.19
CA GLN A 108 -21.88 -29.97 -17.64
C GLN A 108 -20.92 -29.63 -16.49
N LYS A 109 -20.20 -28.50 -16.61
CA LYS A 109 -19.31 -28.02 -15.57
C LYS A 109 -20.08 -27.58 -14.34
N LEU A 110 -21.22 -26.88 -14.51
CA LEU A 110 -22.10 -26.48 -13.40
C LEU A 110 -22.68 -27.74 -12.73
N LYS A 111 -23.19 -28.68 -13.50
CA LYS A 111 -23.74 -29.95 -12.97
C LYS A 111 -22.70 -30.72 -12.16
N LYS A 112 -21.48 -30.88 -12.70
CA LYS A 112 -20.37 -31.52 -11.98
C LYS A 112 -20.01 -30.77 -10.70
N PHE A 113 -19.88 -29.44 -10.77
CA PHE A 113 -19.57 -28.60 -9.61
C PHE A 113 -20.57 -28.78 -8.47
N LEU A 114 -21.88 -28.87 -8.78
CA LEU A 114 -22.94 -29.09 -7.81
C LEU A 114 -22.95 -30.52 -7.28
N THR A 115 -22.75 -31.51 -8.16
CA THR A 115 -22.72 -32.94 -7.79
C THR A 115 -21.56 -33.25 -6.84
N ASP A 116 -20.37 -32.72 -7.12
CA ASP A 116 -19.18 -32.88 -6.25
C ASP A 116 -19.39 -32.30 -4.86
N ARG A 117 -20.41 -31.42 -4.70
CA ARG A 117 -20.73 -30.69 -3.46
C ARG A 117 -22.13 -30.98 -2.92
N ILE A 118 -22.75 -32.06 -3.34
CA ILE A 118 -24.14 -32.41 -3.02
C ILE A 118 -24.43 -32.51 -1.50
N LYS A 119 -23.41 -32.83 -0.70
CA LYS A 119 -23.52 -32.90 0.77
C LYS A 119 -23.50 -31.54 1.46
N ARG A 120 -23.21 -30.44 0.72
CA ARG A 120 -23.18 -29.09 1.27
C ARG A 120 -24.54 -28.43 1.11
N ASP A 121 -24.96 -27.71 2.14
CA ASP A 121 -26.20 -26.91 2.11
C ASP A 121 -26.00 -25.52 1.49
N PHE A 122 -24.74 -25.12 1.29
CA PHE A 122 -24.37 -23.80 0.80
C PHE A 122 -23.09 -23.89 -0.06
N VAL A 123 -23.16 -23.41 -1.29
CA VAL A 123 -22.01 -23.24 -2.18
C VAL A 123 -22.15 -21.95 -2.98
N TYR A 124 -21.12 -21.11 -3.03
CA TYR A 124 -21.12 -19.94 -3.90
C TYR A 124 -21.03 -20.37 -5.38
N LEU A 125 -21.97 -19.88 -6.19
CA LEU A 125 -21.92 -19.98 -7.65
C LEU A 125 -21.11 -18.83 -8.26
N LYS A 126 -21.37 -17.61 -7.80
CA LYS A 126 -20.62 -16.41 -8.21
C LYS A 126 -20.60 -15.39 -7.07
N ARG A 127 -19.41 -15.03 -6.63
CA ARG A 127 -19.26 -13.97 -5.61
C ARG A 127 -19.14 -12.62 -6.27
N HIS A 128 -19.59 -11.59 -5.57
CA HIS A 128 -19.54 -10.18 -6.00
C HIS A 128 -20.12 -10.00 -7.42
N ALA A 129 -21.33 -10.53 -7.62
CA ALA A 129 -22.01 -10.51 -8.90
C ALA A 129 -22.44 -9.08 -9.29
N HIS A 130 -22.50 -8.83 -10.59
CA HIS A 130 -23.06 -7.56 -11.10
C HIS A 130 -24.56 -7.48 -10.80
N PRO A 131 -25.13 -6.31 -10.45
CA PRO A 131 -26.53 -6.16 -10.09
C PRO A 131 -27.50 -6.72 -11.15
N SER A 132 -27.24 -6.52 -12.44
CA SER A 132 -28.08 -7.07 -13.53
C SER A 132 -28.13 -8.59 -13.50
N LEU A 133 -26.99 -9.27 -13.30
CA LEU A 133 -26.94 -10.73 -13.18
C LEU A 133 -27.72 -11.24 -11.96
N VAL A 134 -27.64 -10.51 -10.85
CA VAL A 134 -28.40 -10.83 -9.63
C VAL A 134 -29.89 -10.76 -9.89
N GLU A 135 -30.36 -9.74 -10.61
CA GLU A 135 -31.76 -9.55 -10.96
C GLU A 135 -32.25 -10.63 -11.93
N GLU A 136 -31.48 -10.95 -12.98
CA GLU A 136 -31.80 -12.01 -13.93
C GLU A 136 -31.92 -13.38 -13.24
N ILE A 137 -31.03 -13.71 -12.31
CA ILE A 137 -31.09 -14.96 -11.56
C ILE A 137 -32.26 -14.97 -10.57
N LYS A 138 -32.59 -13.85 -9.92
CA LYS A 138 -33.80 -13.76 -9.09
C LYS A 138 -35.06 -13.97 -9.90
N ASN A 139 -35.13 -13.41 -11.11
CA ASN A 139 -36.27 -13.56 -12.02
C ASN A 139 -36.39 -14.99 -12.59
N LEU A 140 -35.27 -15.70 -12.76
CA LEU A 140 -35.28 -17.10 -13.19
C LEU A 140 -35.97 -18.02 -12.17
N GLY A 141 -35.97 -17.66 -10.88
CA GLY A 141 -36.72 -18.34 -9.83
C GLY A 141 -36.31 -19.78 -9.52
N VAL A 142 -35.06 -20.17 -9.78
CA VAL A 142 -34.54 -21.54 -9.55
C VAL A 142 -34.59 -21.86 -8.05
N LYS A 143 -35.29 -22.94 -7.68
CA LYS A 143 -35.32 -23.38 -6.29
C LYS A 143 -33.92 -23.83 -5.85
N GLY A 144 -33.52 -23.40 -4.68
CA GLY A 144 -32.18 -23.67 -4.15
C GLY A 144 -31.11 -22.70 -4.60
N VAL A 145 -31.42 -21.70 -5.46
CA VAL A 145 -30.51 -20.58 -5.74
C VAL A 145 -31.00 -19.35 -4.99
N SER A 146 -30.08 -18.63 -4.36
CA SER A 146 -30.40 -17.42 -3.59
C SER A 146 -29.23 -16.45 -3.61
N THR A 147 -29.44 -15.24 -3.08
CA THR A 147 -28.43 -14.21 -3.00
C THR A 147 -28.11 -13.88 -1.55
N GLN A 148 -26.87 -13.48 -1.29
CA GLN A 148 -26.41 -12.99 -0.01
C GLN A 148 -25.68 -11.68 -0.22
N SER A 149 -26.07 -10.67 0.55
CA SER A 149 -25.37 -9.38 0.52
C SER A 149 -24.04 -9.48 1.25
N GLU A 150 -23.00 -9.00 0.61
CA GLU A 150 -21.63 -8.92 1.09
C GLU A 150 -21.07 -7.52 0.81
N TYR A 151 -19.83 -7.28 1.19
CA TYR A 151 -19.11 -6.06 0.82
C TYR A 151 -17.95 -6.42 -0.12
N LYS A 152 -17.71 -5.55 -1.09
CA LYS A 152 -16.54 -5.61 -1.98
C LYS A 152 -15.70 -4.36 -1.76
N ARG A 153 -14.41 -4.56 -1.48
CA ARG A 153 -13.46 -3.48 -1.38
C ARG A 153 -13.16 -2.89 -2.76
N TYR A 154 -13.21 -1.57 -2.86
CA TYR A 154 -12.93 -0.81 -4.08
C TYR A 154 -11.89 0.26 -3.82
N TYR A 155 -10.95 0.40 -4.74
CA TYR A 155 -9.80 1.29 -4.69
C TYR A 155 -9.88 2.31 -5.83
N PRO A 156 -10.42 3.53 -5.59
CA PRO A 156 -10.65 4.52 -6.65
C PRO A 156 -9.40 4.95 -7.41
N ALA A 157 -8.25 4.98 -6.75
CA ALA A 157 -6.97 5.35 -7.33
C ALA A 157 -6.20 4.18 -7.97
N ALA A 158 -6.78 2.98 -7.98
CA ALA A 158 -6.24 1.79 -8.64
C ALA A 158 -4.71 1.61 -8.43
N GLU A 159 -3.91 1.57 -9.51
CA GLU A 159 -2.47 1.33 -9.50
C GLU A 159 -1.66 2.41 -8.76
N VAL A 160 -2.19 3.62 -8.66
CA VAL A 160 -1.50 4.79 -8.08
C VAL A 160 -1.19 4.60 -6.59
N THR A 161 -2.10 3.95 -5.86
CA THR A 161 -1.99 3.76 -4.41
C THR A 161 -1.80 2.31 -4.00
N ALA A 162 -1.76 1.38 -4.96
CA ALA A 162 -1.79 -0.06 -4.73
C ALA A 162 -0.71 -0.55 -3.75
N HIS A 163 0.54 -0.13 -3.94
CA HIS A 163 1.64 -0.54 -3.08
C HIS A 163 1.56 0.00 -1.64
N ILE A 164 0.83 1.09 -1.40
CA ILE A 164 0.62 1.62 -0.06
C ILE A 164 -0.53 0.88 0.62
N LEU A 165 -1.68 0.86 -0.06
CA LEU A 165 -2.90 0.32 0.51
C LEU A 165 -2.85 -1.20 0.61
N GLY A 166 -2.24 -1.86 -0.37
CA GLY A 166 -2.37 -3.30 -0.53
C GLY A 166 -3.74 -3.67 -1.09
N TYR A 167 -4.27 -4.81 -0.69
CA TYR A 167 -5.57 -5.31 -1.12
C TYR A 167 -6.18 -6.27 -0.09
N THR A 168 -7.48 -6.51 -0.20
CA THR A 168 -8.19 -7.51 0.58
C THR A 168 -8.43 -8.79 -0.25
N ASN A 169 -8.62 -9.93 0.41
CA ASN A 169 -9.12 -11.14 -0.24
C ASN A 169 -10.64 -11.02 -0.51
N VAL A 170 -11.23 -12.11 -1.02
CA VAL A 170 -12.68 -12.15 -1.32
C VAL A 170 -13.55 -12.08 -0.05
N ASP A 171 -13.00 -12.40 1.11
CA ASP A 171 -13.68 -12.34 2.41
C ASP A 171 -13.42 -11.00 3.15
N ASP A 172 -12.99 -9.98 2.42
CA ASP A 172 -12.67 -8.62 2.90
C ASP A 172 -11.61 -8.58 4.00
N GLN A 173 -10.66 -9.52 4.00
CA GLN A 173 -9.53 -9.58 4.92
C GLN A 173 -8.30 -8.99 4.24
N GLY A 174 -7.58 -8.10 4.93
CA GLY A 174 -6.35 -7.48 4.44
C GLY A 174 -5.26 -8.52 4.14
N GLN A 175 -4.62 -8.43 2.97
CA GLN A 175 -3.58 -9.35 2.53
C GLN A 175 -2.20 -8.70 2.46
N GLU A 176 -2.13 -7.43 2.11
CA GLU A 176 -0.90 -6.66 2.03
C GLU A 176 -1.13 -5.19 2.42
N GLY A 177 -0.05 -4.45 2.61
CA GLY A 177 -0.07 -3.01 2.82
C GLY A 177 -0.81 -2.56 4.08
N ILE A 178 -1.39 -1.38 4.00
CA ILE A 178 -2.19 -0.77 5.09
C ILE A 178 -3.44 -1.62 5.40
N GLU A 179 -4.04 -2.25 4.39
CA GLU A 179 -5.17 -3.17 4.58
C GLU A 179 -4.81 -4.33 5.52
N LEU A 180 -3.59 -4.88 5.43
CA LEU A 180 -3.10 -5.92 6.33
C LEU A 180 -2.64 -5.35 7.68
N ALA A 181 -1.86 -4.27 7.67
CA ALA A 181 -1.31 -3.67 8.89
C ALA A 181 -2.41 -3.28 9.90
N TYR A 182 -3.54 -2.80 9.39
CA TYR A 182 -4.66 -2.29 10.19
C TYR A 182 -5.92 -3.13 10.05
N ASP A 183 -5.82 -4.40 9.60
CA ASP A 183 -6.98 -5.26 9.37
C ASP A 183 -7.92 -5.36 10.58
N LYS A 184 -7.36 -5.51 11.78
CA LYS A 184 -8.13 -5.61 13.03
C LYS A 184 -9.00 -4.38 13.32
N ILE A 185 -8.54 -3.19 12.92
CA ILE A 185 -9.24 -1.93 13.13
C ILE A 185 -10.26 -1.69 12.02
N LEU A 186 -9.87 -2.02 10.80
CA LEU A 186 -10.68 -1.79 9.59
C LEU A 186 -11.86 -2.76 9.48
N LYS A 187 -11.70 -4.02 9.90
CA LYS A 187 -12.63 -5.11 9.60
C LYS A 187 -14.03 -4.95 10.21
N GLY A 188 -14.18 -4.26 11.35
CA GLY A 188 -15.43 -4.22 12.10
C GLY A 188 -15.80 -5.56 12.73
N LYS A 189 -16.99 -5.63 13.33
CA LYS A 189 -17.52 -6.85 13.95
C LYS A 189 -18.86 -7.21 13.30
N PRO A 190 -19.00 -8.42 12.70
CA PRO A 190 -20.26 -8.85 12.12
C PRO A 190 -21.34 -8.99 13.18
N GLY A 191 -22.55 -8.59 12.83
CA GLY A 191 -23.75 -8.77 13.64
C GLY A 191 -24.46 -10.09 13.37
N LYS A 192 -25.53 -10.34 14.13
CA LYS A 192 -26.44 -11.47 13.97
C LYS A 192 -27.88 -11.00 14.03
N LYS A 193 -28.73 -11.46 13.10
CA LYS A 193 -30.16 -11.20 13.13
C LYS A 193 -30.96 -12.50 13.00
N ARG A 194 -32.09 -12.57 13.68
CA ARG A 194 -33.06 -13.63 13.55
C ARG A 194 -34.06 -13.26 12.45
N VAL A 195 -34.19 -14.14 11.46
CA VAL A 195 -35.03 -13.91 10.30
C VAL A 195 -35.98 -15.09 10.10
N LEU A 196 -37.20 -14.80 9.62
CA LEU A 196 -38.15 -15.79 9.14
C LEU A 196 -37.86 -16.04 7.66
N LYS A 197 -37.60 -17.31 7.31
CA LYS A 197 -37.41 -17.75 5.93
C LYS A 197 -38.60 -18.55 5.44
N ASP A 198 -38.97 -18.35 4.17
CA ASP A 198 -39.97 -19.18 3.52
C ASP A 198 -39.38 -20.57 3.12
N ARG A 199 -40.25 -21.42 2.56
CA ARG A 199 -39.87 -22.76 2.07
C ARG A 199 -38.78 -22.72 0.97
N LEU A 200 -38.63 -21.60 0.28
CA LEU A 200 -37.63 -21.36 -0.74
C LEU A 200 -36.33 -20.77 -0.17
N GLY A 201 -36.26 -20.56 1.16
CA GLY A 201 -35.10 -19.99 1.84
C GLY A 201 -35.00 -18.47 1.75
N ARG A 202 -36.01 -17.79 1.21
CA ARG A 202 -36.05 -16.31 1.10
C ARG A 202 -36.44 -15.71 2.44
N ILE A 203 -35.84 -14.59 2.80
CA ILE A 203 -36.17 -13.85 4.02
C ILE A 203 -37.53 -13.16 3.82
N VAL A 204 -38.53 -13.60 4.55
CA VAL A 204 -39.89 -13.03 4.53
C VAL A 204 -39.98 -11.86 5.52
N ARG A 205 -39.37 -11.99 6.70
CA ARG A 205 -39.41 -10.95 7.74
C ARG A 205 -38.16 -11.00 8.63
N ASN A 206 -37.67 -9.84 9.00
CA ASN A 206 -36.70 -9.70 10.08
C ASN A 206 -37.47 -9.75 11.41
N ILE A 207 -37.11 -10.65 12.32
CA ILE A 207 -37.78 -10.83 13.61
C ILE A 207 -37.14 -9.87 14.62
N GLU A 208 -35.80 -10.01 14.83
CA GLU A 208 -35.05 -9.17 15.77
C GLU A 208 -33.58 -9.10 15.41
N SER A 209 -32.90 -8.09 15.91
CA SER A 209 -31.43 -8.00 15.87
C SER A 209 -30.90 -8.66 17.13
N VAL A 210 -30.25 -9.83 17.00
CA VAL A 210 -29.64 -10.55 18.12
C VAL A 210 -28.36 -9.84 18.57
N MET A 211 -27.57 -9.37 17.61
CA MET A 211 -26.35 -8.61 17.81
C MET A 211 -26.17 -7.62 16.66
N PRO A 212 -26.11 -6.32 16.92
CA PRO A 212 -25.88 -5.33 15.87
C PRO A 212 -24.49 -5.52 15.27
N SER A 213 -24.32 -5.22 13.98
CA SER A 213 -23.01 -5.13 13.37
C SER A 213 -22.32 -3.82 13.75
N GLU A 214 -21.04 -3.87 14.08
CA GLU A 214 -20.19 -2.71 14.33
C GLU A 214 -19.29 -2.46 13.12
N SER A 215 -19.44 -1.31 12.48
CA SER A 215 -18.56 -0.92 11.36
C SER A 215 -17.12 -0.79 11.80
N GLY A 216 -16.18 -1.10 10.93
CA GLY A 216 -14.75 -0.84 11.16
C GLY A 216 -14.46 0.65 11.24
N THR A 217 -13.36 0.99 11.91
CA THR A 217 -12.92 2.37 12.09
C THR A 217 -12.28 2.89 10.81
N GLU A 218 -12.65 4.10 10.40
CA GLU A 218 -12.00 4.81 9.30
C GLU A 218 -10.60 5.23 9.68
N LEU A 219 -9.66 5.14 8.73
CA LEU A 219 -8.28 5.59 8.92
C LEU A 219 -7.93 6.71 7.95
N LYS A 220 -7.40 7.79 8.52
CA LYS A 220 -6.83 8.91 7.76
C LYS A 220 -5.33 8.72 7.61
N LEU A 221 -4.90 8.45 6.37
CA LEU A 221 -3.50 8.23 6.04
C LEU A 221 -2.76 9.56 5.88
N SER A 222 -1.45 9.50 5.97
CA SER A 222 -0.55 10.65 5.77
C SER A 222 -0.37 11.05 4.30
N ILE A 223 -0.74 10.17 3.37
CA ILE A 223 -0.59 10.34 1.93
C ILE A 223 -1.42 11.51 1.40
N ASP A 224 -0.86 12.32 0.50
CA ASP A 224 -1.61 13.26 -0.32
C ASP A 224 -1.82 12.64 -1.72
N LYS A 225 -3.07 12.36 -2.07
CA LYS A 225 -3.44 11.69 -3.32
C LYS A 225 -2.96 12.44 -4.57
N ARG A 226 -2.91 13.78 -4.52
CA ARG A 226 -2.46 14.62 -5.65
C ARG A 226 -0.97 14.45 -5.89
N ILE A 227 -0.18 14.47 -4.81
CA ILE A 227 1.27 14.27 -4.84
C ILE A 227 1.60 12.83 -5.21
N GLN A 228 0.86 11.88 -4.67
CA GLN A 228 0.97 10.46 -5.01
C GLN A 228 0.77 10.22 -6.52
N TYR A 229 -0.26 10.84 -7.10
CA TYR A 229 -0.53 10.74 -8.54
C TYR A 229 0.57 11.40 -9.38
N LEU A 230 1.02 12.59 -8.97
CA LEU A 230 2.13 13.28 -9.64
C LEU A 230 3.40 12.41 -9.65
N ALA A 231 3.78 11.88 -8.48
CA ALA A 231 4.94 11.01 -8.35
C ALA A 231 4.79 9.72 -9.18
N TYR A 232 3.61 9.12 -9.20
CA TYR A 232 3.32 7.92 -10.00
C TYR A 232 3.51 8.19 -11.51
N ARG A 233 2.94 9.28 -12.00
CA ARG A 233 3.06 9.68 -13.41
C ARG A 233 4.53 9.86 -13.82
N GLU A 234 5.32 10.56 -13.01
CA GLU A 234 6.73 10.83 -13.34
C GLU A 234 7.59 9.56 -13.24
N ILE A 235 7.34 8.66 -12.29
CA ILE A 235 8.05 7.37 -12.19
C ILE A 235 7.71 6.47 -13.37
N VAL A 236 6.44 6.35 -13.77
CA VAL A 236 6.04 5.54 -14.93
C VAL A 236 6.68 6.09 -16.22
N ALA A 237 6.62 7.40 -16.42
CA ALA A 237 7.23 8.06 -17.57
C ALA A 237 8.75 7.82 -17.62
N ALA A 238 9.43 7.93 -16.48
CA ALA A 238 10.87 7.71 -16.38
C ALA A 238 11.28 6.26 -16.65
N VAL A 239 10.56 5.28 -16.08
CA VAL A 239 10.82 3.86 -16.33
C VAL A 239 10.65 3.54 -17.80
N LYS A 240 9.62 4.07 -18.45
CA LYS A 240 9.41 3.91 -19.91
C LYS A 240 10.51 4.60 -20.72
N HIS A 241 10.87 5.85 -20.39
CA HIS A 241 11.88 6.62 -21.13
C HIS A 241 13.26 5.96 -21.08
N HIS A 242 13.68 5.53 -19.89
CA HIS A 242 14.97 4.90 -19.66
C HIS A 242 14.96 3.38 -19.89
N GLU A 243 13.83 2.81 -20.36
CA GLU A 243 13.67 1.36 -20.54
C GLU A 243 14.12 0.57 -19.30
N ALA A 244 13.84 1.13 -18.12
CA ALA A 244 14.30 0.59 -16.85
C ALA A 244 13.43 -0.58 -16.41
N LYS A 245 13.99 -1.46 -15.59
CA LYS A 245 13.27 -2.60 -15.02
C LYS A 245 12.21 -2.19 -14.00
N SER A 246 12.53 -1.18 -13.20
CA SER A 246 11.60 -0.63 -12.19
C SER A 246 12.04 0.76 -11.74
N GLY A 247 11.10 1.48 -11.11
CA GLY A 247 11.35 2.77 -10.50
C GLY A 247 10.58 2.93 -9.21
N SER A 248 11.10 3.73 -8.29
CA SER A 248 10.40 4.05 -7.05
C SER A 248 10.72 5.46 -6.56
N LEU A 249 9.76 6.01 -5.80
CA LEU A 249 9.88 7.28 -5.11
C LEU A 249 9.23 7.17 -3.73
N VAL A 250 9.91 7.68 -2.71
CA VAL A 250 9.31 7.90 -1.39
C VAL A 250 9.62 9.31 -0.91
N MET A 251 8.60 9.97 -0.37
CA MET A 251 8.66 11.33 0.16
C MET A 251 8.20 11.35 1.61
N LEU A 252 9.03 11.87 2.50
CA LEU A 252 8.74 12.07 3.92
C LEU A 252 8.61 13.56 4.26
N ASP A 253 7.67 13.89 5.13
CA ASP A 253 7.63 15.18 5.83
C ASP A 253 8.65 15.14 6.97
N VAL A 254 9.61 16.06 6.92
CA VAL A 254 10.73 16.17 7.87
C VAL A 254 10.26 16.44 9.31
N LYS A 255 9.17 17.19 9.48
CA LYS A 255 8.69 17.64 10.79
C LYS A 255 7.86 16.60 11.53
N THR A 256 7.23 15.67 10.79
CA THR A 256 6.30 14.68 11.35
C THR A 256 6.73 13.24 11.16
N GLY A 257 7.65 12.95 10.22
CA GLY A 257 7.99 11.59 9.79
C GLY A 257 6.90 10.93 8.92
N GLU A 258 5.88 11.69 8.52
CA GLU A 258 4.78 11.19 7.69
C GLU A 258 5.23 10.88 6.26
N VAL A 259 4.75 9.76 5.72
CA VAL A 259 4.90 9.45 4.29
C VAL A 259 3.87 10.26 3.51
N ILE A 260 4.33 11.21 2.69
CA ILE A 260 3.47 12.06 1.85
C ILE A 260 3.13 11.38 0.53
N ALA A 261 4.11 10.66 -0.03
CA ALA A 261 3.93 9.83 -1.22
C ALA A 261 4.88 8.64 -1.19
N MET A 262 4.43 7.50 -1.71
CA MET A 262 5.24 6.29 -1.88
C MET A 262 4.80 5.54 -3.12
N VAL A 263 5.61 5.57 -4.16
CA VAL A 263 5.30 5.06 -5.50
C VAL A 263 6.32 4.02 -5.93
N GLY A 264 5.82 2.89 -6.42
CA GLY A 264 6.61 1.86 -7.09
C GLY A 264 6.06 1.54 -8.48
N HIS A 265 6.93 1.27 -9.45
CA HIS A 265 6.56 0.76 -10.78
C HIS A 265 7.52 -0.37 -11.17
N PRO A 266 7.04 -1.50 -11.75
CA PRO A 266 5.66 -1.79 -12.13
C PRO A 266 4.71 -1.92 -10.94
N SER A 267 3.44 -1.52 -11.14
CA SER A 267 2.36 -1.57 -10.16
C SER A 267 1.25 -2.55 -10.61
N PHE A 268 0.21 -2.66 -9.82
CA PHE A 268 -0.94 -3.54 -10.08
C PHE A 268 -2.25 -2.82 -9.75
N ASN A 269 -3.36 -3.29 -10.36
CA ASN A 269 -4.68 -2.77 -10.03
C ASN A 269 -5.34 -3.65 -8.96
N PRO A 270 -5.55 -3.17 -7.71
CA PRO A 270 -6.15 -3.98 -6.65
C PRO A 270 -7.60 -4.42 -6.93
N ASN A 271 -8.31 -3.71 -7.82
CA ASN A 271 -9.68 -4.05 -8.22
C ASN A 271 -9.73 -5.25 -9.17
N ASN A 272 -8.63 -5.54 -9.88
CA ASN A 272 -8.52 -6.66 -10.81
C ASN A 272 -7.52 -7.70 -10.28
N ARG A 273 -7.94 -8.93 -10.06
CA ARG A 273 -7.12 -10.00 -9.46
C ARG A 273 -6.24 -10.79 -10.43
N SER A 274 -5.98 -10.26 -11.63
CA SER A 274 -5.15 -10.91 -12.66
C SER A 274 -3.66 -10.53 -12.61
N TRP A 275 -3.17 -9.99 -11.48
CA TRP A 275 -1.77 -9.58 -11.33
C TRP A 275 -0.82 -10.74 -10.98
N SER A 276 0.47 -10.57 -11.24
CA SER A 276 1.52 -11.46 -10.78
C SER A 276 2.00 -11.06 -9.36
N LYS A 277 2.51 -12.02 -8.60
CA LYS A 277 3.11 -11.76 -7.27
C LYS A 277 4.28 -10.77 -7.31
N ASN A 278 4.98 -10.68 -8.46
CA ASN A 278 6.11 -9.75 -8.62
C ASN A 278 5.67 -8.29 -8.70
N THR A 279 4.43 -8.00 -9.15
CA THR A 279 3.91 -6.65 -9.26
C THR A 279 3.27 -6.14 -7.98
N THR A 280 2.81 -7.03 -7.07
CA THR A 280 2.21 -6.64 -5.78
C THR A 280 3.27 -6.25 -4.75
N ARG A 281 4.51 -6.73 -4.90
CA ARG A 281 5.58 -6.46 -3.95
C ARG A 281 5.93 -4.98 -3.88
N ASN A 282 5.82 -4.40 -2.68
CA ASN A 282 6.25 -3.03 -2.43
C ASN A 282 7.77 -2.95 -2.26
N ARG A 283 8.48 -2.67 -3.36
CA ARG A 283 9.94 -2.64 -3.41
C ARG A 283 10.56 -1.56 -2.52
N ILE A 284 9.80 -0.52 -2.16
CA ILE A 284 10.30 0.61 -1.36
C ILE A 284 10.58 0.19 0.09
N VAL A 285 9.87 -0.82 0.58
CA VAL A 285 10.03 -1.34 1.94
C VAL A 285 10.67 -2.73 1.98
N THR A 286 10.63 -3.49 0.86
CA THR A 286 11.10 -4.89 0.84
C THR A 286 12.43 -5.09 0.13
N ASP A 287 12.78 -4.24 -0.86
CA ASP A 287 14.03 -4.39 -1.60
C ASP A 287 15.17 -3.67 -0.89
N VAL A 288 16.19 -4.42 -0.54
CA VAL A 288 17.43 -3.87 0.03
C VAL A 288 18.48 -3.78 -1.05
N TYR A 289 19.27 -2.72 -0.98
CA TYR A 289 20.36 -2.47 -1.92
C TYR A 289 21.46 -1.64 -1.27
N GLU A 290 22.62 -1.67 -1.86
CA GLU A 290 23.76 -0.85 -1.46
C GLU A 290 23.49 0.62 -1.83
N PRO A 291 23.57 1.58 -0.88
CA PRO A 291 23.20 2.98 -1.12
C PRO A 291 24.23 3.74 -1.98
N GLY A 292 25.43 3.20 -2.18
CA GLY A 292 26.50 3.84 -2.93
C GLY A 292 26.86 5.20 -2.37
N SER A 293 27.18 6.15 -3.24
CA SER A 293 27.64 7.49 -2.85
C SER A 293 26.67 8.29 -1.97
N THR A 294 25.42 7.86 -1.79
CA THR A 294 24.54 8.49 -0.79
C THR A 294 25.00 8.19 0.63
N MET A 295 25.83 7.16 0.84
CA MET A 295 26.43 6.82 2.13
C MET A 295 27.47 7.84 2.61
N LYS A 296 28.16 8.51 1.70
CA LYS A 296 29.24 9.47 2.02
C LYS A 296 28.81 10.57 2.99
N VAL A 297 27.54 10.93 2.98
CA VAL A 297 26.94 11.90 3.90
C VAL A 297 27.11 11.46 5.36
N PHE A 298 26.89 10.18 5.65
CA PHE A 298 27.00 9.62 7.00
C PHE A 298 28.46 9.37 7.40
N THR A 299 29.32 9.08 6.43
CA THR A 299 30.78 9.00 6.63
C THR A 299 31.34 10.37 7.03
N VAL A 300 30.95 11.42 6.30
CA VAL A 300 31.34 12.79 6.64
C VAL A 300 30.73 13.22 7.98
N ALA A 301 29.47 12.85 8.27
CA ALA A 301 28.84 13.10 9.56
C ALA A 301 29.68 12.53 10.72
N ALA A 302 30.14 11.28 10.60
CA ALA A 302 31.00 10.65 11.58
C ALA A 302 32.36 11.36 11.69
N GLY A 303 32.94 11.75 10.56
CA GLY A 303 34.19 12.53 10.54
C GLY A 303 34.10 13.86 11.25
N LEU A 304 33.02 14.63 10.99
CA LEU A 304 32.77 15.92 11.64
C LEU A 304 32.47 15.76 13.14
N GLU A 305 31.63 14.79 13.51
CA GLU A 305 31.27 14.54 14.91
C GLU A 305 32.45 14.08 15.74
N SER A 306 33.42 13.36 15.16
CA SER A 306 34.65 12.95 15.84
C SER A 306 35.57 14.12 16.21
N GLY A 307 35.37 15.31 15.61
CA GLY A 307 36.24 16.48 15.76
C GLY A 307 37.58 16.38 15.01
N ILE A 308 37.88 15.25 14.33
CA ILE A 308 39.09 15.08 13.52
C ILE A 308 39.01 15.92 12.24
N PHE A 309 37.83 16.07 11.67
CA PHE A 309 37.60 16.78 10.42
C PHE A 309 36.70 17.99 10.61
N THR A 310 36.90 19.00 9.77
CA THR A 310 36.03 20.14 9.57
C THR A 310 35.62 20.22 8.09
N PRO A 311 34.62 21.02 7.70
CA PRO A 311 34.28 21.21 6.29
C PRO A 311 35.46 21.63 5.41
N GLN A 312 36.44 22.36 5.98
CA GLN A 312 37.61 22.93 5.30
C GLN A 312 38.86 22.05 5.40
N THR A 313 38.81 20.92 6.13
CA THR A 313 39.97 20.00 6.24
C THR A 313 40.35 19.47 4.85
N ILE A 314 41.60 19.70 4.46
CA ILE A 314 42.14 19.27 3.16
C ILE A 314 42.54 17.79 3.22
N ILE A 315 42.10 17.04 2.20
CA ILE A 315 42.42 15.63 2.01
C ILE A 315 43.05 15.46 0.62
N ASP A 316 44.24 14.87 0.56
CA ASP A 316 44.87 14.55 -0.69
C ASP A 316 44.22 13.32 -1.33
N THR A 317 43.69 13.46 -2.53
CA THR A 317 43.11 12.39 -3.33
C THR A 317 43.98 11.98 -4.55
N SER A 318 45.20 12.54 -4.63
CA SER A 318 46.17 12.20 -5.69
C SER A 318 46.62 10.76 -5.60
N PRO A 319 46.93 10.13 -6.72
CA PRO A 319 46.76 10.57 -8.13
C PRO A 319 45.40 10.20 -8.71
N GLY A 320 44.34 10.06 -7.91
CA GLY A 320 43.01 9.63 -8.32
C GLY A 320 42.76 8.13 -8.17
N VAL A 321 43.75 7.42 -7.60
CA VAL A 321 43.70 5.99 -7.21
C VAL A 321 44.33 5.81 -5.85
N PHE A 322 43.61 5.14 -4.94
CA PHE A 322 44.06 4.85 -3.58
C PHE A 322 44.02 3.35 -3.30
N LYS A 323 45.13 2.77 -2.88
CA LYS A 323 45.21 1.34 -2.57
C LYS A 323 44.97 1.07 -1.09
N VAL A 324 44.06 0.14 -0.80
CA VAL A 324 43.77 -0.37 0.54
C VAL A 324 43.93 -1.90 0.48
N GLY A 325 45.01 -2.41 1.06
CA GLY A 325 45.39 -3.82 0.91
C GLY A 325 45.56 -4.19 -0.58
N LYS A 326 44.80 -5.17 -1.05
CA LYS A 326 44.83 -5.65 -2.45
C LYS A 326 43.88 -4.91 -3.39
N HIS A 327 43.06 -4.00 -2.87
CA HIS A 327 42.03 -3.33 -3.64
C HIS A 327 42.44 -1.90 -3.97
N SER A 328 42.00 -1.45 -5.17
CA SER A 328 42.18 -0.08 -5.63
C SER A 328 40.82 0.63 -5.63
N ILE A 329 40.78 1.77 -4.95
CA ILE A 329 39.66 2.69 -4.94
C ILE A 329 39.98 3.83 -5.90
N SER A 330 39.09 4.16 -6.80
CA SER A 330 39.29 5.24 -7.78
C SER A 330 38.20 6.29 -7.70
N ASP A 331 38.58 7.52 -7.96
CA ASP A 331 37.67 8.61 -8.27
C ASP A 331 37.47 8.74 -9.79
N HIS A 332 36.46 9.48 -10.22
CA HIS A 332 36.19 9.75 -11.63
C HIS A 332 37.31 10.58 -12.28
N HIS A 333 37.95 11.43 -11.48
CA HIS A 333 39.06 12.29 -11.87
C HIS A 333 40.09 12.35 -10.74
N ASN A 334 41.31 12.75 -11.07
CA ASN A 334 42.26 13.17 -10.04
C ASN A 334 41.87 14.58 -9.55
N TYR A 335 41.36 14.66 -8.32
CA TYR A 335 40.95 15.97 -7.74
C TYR A 335 42.07 16.65 -6.97
N GLY A 336 43.23 15.98 -6.77
CA GLY A 336 44.34 16.53 -5.99
C GLY A 336 43.99 16.71 -4.51
N HIS A 337 44.34 17.86 -3.97
CA HIS A 337 44.07 18.25 -2.59
C HIS A 337 42.72 18.97 -2.53
N ILE A 338 41.71 18.36 -1.91
CA ILE A 338 40.35 18.88 -1.82
C ILE A 338 39.86 18.90 -0.36
N ASP A 339 39.01 19.84 -0.04
CA ASP A 339 38.38 19.90 1.27
C ASP A 339 37.21 18.90 1.40
N VAL A 340 36.73 18.68 2.63
CA VAL A 340 35.62 17.76 2.93
C VAL A 340 34.34 18.20 2.22
N THR A 341 34.11 19.47 2.02
CA THR A 341 32.97 19.99 1.24
C THR A 341 33.03 19.53 -0.20
N THR A 342 34.19 19.65 -0.82
CA THR A 342 34.43 19.21 -2.20
C THR A 342 34.33 17.68 -2.35
N ILE A 343 34.71 16.90 -1.33
CA ILE A 343 34.47 15.43 -1.33
C ILE A 343 32.99 15.11 -1.50
N ILE A 344 32.10 15.85 -0.84
CA ILE A 344 30.64 15.69 -1.01
C ILE A 344 30.17 16.20 -2.38
N THR A 345 30.64 17.38 -2.81
CA THR A 345 30.28 18.04 -4.07
C THR A 345 30.61 17.19 -5.28
N LYS A 346 31.87 16.74 -5.36
CA LYS A 346 32.42 15.92 -6.46
C LYS A 346 32.19 14.43 -6.25
N SER A 347 31.73 14.03 -5.06
CA SER A 347 31.47 12.63 -4.69
C SER A 347 32.72 11.75 -4.71
N SER A 348 33.87 12.22 -4.17
CA SER A 348 35.13 11.47 -4.10
C SER A 348 35.01 10.20 -3.24
N ASN A 349 35.35 9.04 -3.81
CA ASN A 349 35.44 7.77 -3.09
C ASN A 349 36.70 7.75 -2.21
N ILE A 350 37.80 8.26 -2.75
CA ILE A 350 39.09 8.30 -2.07
C ILE A 350 38.99 9.16 -0.80
N GLY A 351 38.42 10.38 -0.93
CA GLY A 351 38.22 11.27 0.20
C GLY A 351 37.37 10.66 1.30
N ALA A 352 36.24 10.03 0.93
CA ALA A 352 35.38 9.35 1.89
C ALA A 352 36.07 8.16 2.56
N SER A 353 36.86 7.37 1.82
CA SER A 353 37.62 6.24 2.37
C SER A 353 38.68 6.71 3.37
N LYS A 354 39.40 7.79 3.07
CA LYS A 354 40.41 8.34 3.99
C LYS A 354 39.77 8.89 5.28
N ILE A 355 38.59 9.52 5.18
CA ILE A 355 37.82 9.93 6.38
C ILE A 355 37.47 8.69 7.23
N ALA A 356 36.86 7.66 6.64
CA ALA A 356 36.45 6.48 7.39
C ALA A 356 37.60 5.72 8.03
N LEU A 357 38.74 5.58 7.30
CA LEU A 357 39.93 4.91 7.79
C LEU A 357 40.65 5.66 8.93
N ALA A 358 40.41 6.97 9.06
CA ALA A 358 40.90 7.77 10.19
C ALA A 358 40.07 7.60 11.47
N LEU A 359 38.89 6.99 11.36
CA LEU A 359 38.02 6.72 12.50
C LEU A 359 38.24 5.34 13.07
N LYS A 360 38.02 5.17 14.39
CA LYS A 360 37.95 3.83 14.97
C LYS A 360 36.76 3.09 14.40
N PRO A 361 36.91 1.81 13.99
CA PRO A 361 35.81 1.02 13.39
C PRO A 361 34.55 0.95 14.26
N GLU A 362 34.74 0.80 15.58
CA GLU A 362 33.67 0.79 16.57
C GLU A 362 32.88 2.10 16.57
N TYR A 363 33.56 3.23 16.60
CA TYR A 363 32.93 4.55 16.57
C TYR A 363 32.17 4.78 15.26
N PHE A 364 32.75 4.41 14.12
CA PHE A 364 32.10 4.51 12.83
C PHE A 364 30.82 3.65 12.77
N TYR A 365 30.87 2.42 13.29
CA TYR A 365 29.71 1.55 13.43
C TYR A 365 28.63 2.18 14.31
N GLU A 366 28.98 2.70 15.48
CA GLU A 366 28.02 3.35 16.40
C GLU A 366 27.29 4.51 15.76
N VAL A 367 28.01 5.36 15.01
CA VAL A 367 27.39 6.48 14.29
C VAL A 367 26.39 5.95 13.26
N LEU A 368 26.78 4.97 12.44
CA LEU A 368 25.87 4.38 11.45
C LEU A 368 24.65 3.71 12.10
N ASN A 369 24.87 3.00 13.21
CA ASN A 369 23.79 2.36 13.96
C ASN A 369 22.81 3.39 14.56
N ARG A 370 23.30 4.52 15.09
CA ARG A 370 22.47 5.65 15.56
C ARG A 370 21.62 6.29 14.42
N PHE A 371 22.13 6.32 13.19
CA PHE A 371 21.36 6.71 12.01
C PHE A 371 20.30 5.65 11.62
N GLY A 372 20.30 4.48 12.28
CA GLY A 372 19.32 3.42 12.07
C GLY A 372 19.65 2.47 10.91
N PHE A 373 20.89 2.44 10.41
CA PHE A 373 21.33 1.41 9.46
C PHE A 373 21.23 0.02 10.10
N GLY A 374 20.75 -0.98 9.36
CA GLY A 374 20.48 -2.32 9.88
C GLY A 374 19.20 -2.45 10.72
N GLN A 375 18.37 -1.40 10.81
CA GLN A 375 17.14 -1.36 11.59
C GLN A 375 15.94 -1.03 10.70
N THR A 376 14.71 -1.41 11.12
CA THR A 376 13.46 -0.95 10.48
C THR A 376 13.19 0.52 10.79
N THR A 377 12.31 1.16 10.01
CA THR A 377 11.98 2.58 10.21
C THR A 377 10.99 2.84 11.34
N GLY A 378 10.42 1.77 11.94
CA GLY A 378 9.34 1.87 12.90
C GLY A 378 7.98 2.17 12.29
N SER A 379 7.84 2.06 10.96
CA SER A 379 6.61 2.36 10.21
C SER A 379 5.46 1.40 10.50
N GLY A 380 5.76 0.18 10.96
CA GLY A 380 4.78 -0.90 11.12
C GLY A 380 4.23 -1.44 9.79
N TYR A 381 4.84 -1.07 8.66
CA TYR A 381 4.42 -1.57 7.36
C TYR A 381 4.79 -3.05 7.18
N PRO A 382 3.86 -3.92 6.73
CA PRO A 382 4.11 -5.35 6.60
C PRO A 382 5.25 -5.67 5.64
N GLY A 383 6.16 -6.56 6.06
CA GLY A 383 7.28 -7.00 5.24
C GLY A 383 8.42 -5.98 5.12
N GLU A 384 8.43 -4.90 5.90
CA GLU A 384 9.55 -3.96 5.95
C GLU A 384 10.85 -4.67 6.35
N ARG A 385 11.91 -4.46 5.55
CA ARG A 385 13.24 -5.01 5.82
C ARG A 385 14.14 -3.98 6.47
N ALA A 386 14.91 -4.44 7.45
CA ALA A 386 15.87 -3.60 8.20
C ALA A 386 17.09 -3.18 7.39
N GLY A 387 17.40 -3.89 6.29
CA GLY A 387 18.70 -3.77 5.63
C GLY A 387 19.77 -4.57 6.34
N ILE A 388 21.04 -4.27 6.04
CA ILE A 388 22.21 -4.97 6.63
C ILE A 388 23.27 -3.93 6.99
N LEU A 389 23.71 -3.97 8.25
CA LEU A 389 24.92 -3.35 8.75
C LEU A 389 25.68 -4.42 9.54
N ARG A 390 26.82 -4.91 9.01
CA ARG A 390 27.62 -5.92 9.70
C ARG A 390 28.28 -5.32 10.94
N LEU A 391 28.55 -6.14 11.96
CA LEU A 391 29.27 -5.70 13.17
C LEU A 391 30.71 -5.30 12.84
N PHE A 392 31.20 -4.25 13.48
CA PHE A 392 32.49 -3.63 13.22
C PHE A 392 33.69 -4.59 13.43
N ASN A 393 33.57 -5.54 14.33
CA ASN A 393 34.64 -6.54 14.61
C ASN A 393 34.85 -7.53 13.45
N THR A 394 33.98 -7.50 12.43
CA THR A 394 34.16 -8.30 11.21
C THR A 394 34.75 -7.49 10.05
N TRP A 395 35.05 -6.20 10.25
CA TRP A 395 35.51 -5.33 9.18
C TRP A 395 37.04 -5.38 9.03
N SER A 396 37.49 -5.59 7.83
CA SER A 396 38.84 -5.26 7.38
C SER A 396 38.94 -3.77 7.01
N GLU A 397 40.16 -3.25 6.86
CA GLU A 397 40.37 -1.87 6.35
C GLU A 397 39.67 -1.67 4.99
N GLN A 398 39.65 -2.69 4.15
CA GLN A 398 38.96 -2.67 2.87
C GLN A 398 37.44 -2.58 3.05
N ASP A 399 36.87 -3.29 4.01
CA ASP A 399 35.46 -3.20 4.33
C ASP A 399 35.09 -1.78 4.81
N ILE A 400 35.92 -1.18 5.68
CA ILE A 400 35.72 0.20 6.17
C ILE A 400 35.75 1.18 5.00
N ALA A 401 36.77 1.06 4.15
CA ALA A 401 36.90 1.92 2.98
C ALA A 401 35.72 1.80 2.04
N SER A 402 35.27 0.57 1.73
CA SER A 402 34.13 0.30 0.85
C SER A 402 32.81 0.81 1.46
N LEU A 403 32.62 0.60 2.76
CA LEU A 403 31.45 1.04 3.51
C LEU A 403 31.30 2.56 3.45
N SER A 404 32.42 3.30 3.46
CA SER A 404 32.41 4.78 3.45
C SER A 404 31.69 5.39 2.25
N TYR A 405 31.69 4.69 1.11
CA TYR A 405 31.00 5.12 -0.11
C TYR A 405 29.86 4.17 -0.53
N GLY A 406 29.40 3.34 0.43
CA GLY A 406 28.12 2.64 0.39
C GLY A 406 28.10 1.27 -0.21
N TYR A 407 29.20 0.52 -0.15
CA TYR A 407 29.26 -0.91 -0.44
C TYR A 407 29.38 -1.72 0.86
N GLY A 408 28.82 -2.92 0.90
CA GLY A 408 28.82 -3.76 2.11
C GLY A 408 27.77 -3.39 3.17
N VAL A 409 26.99 -2.35 2.93
CA VAL A 409 25.80 -1.98 3.72
C VAL A 409 24.57 -2.05 2.81
N GLN A 410 23.42 -2.46 3.34
CA GLN A 410 22.19 -2.53 2.56
C GLN A 410 21.06 -1.78 3.26
N VAL A 411 20.28 -1.05 2.48
CA VAL A 411 19.15 -0.24 2.95
C VAL A 411 17.94 -0.38 2.02
N THR A 412 16.74 -0.10 2.54
CA THR A 412 15.55 0.11 1.72
C THR A 412 15.45 1.59 1.30
N PRO A 413 14.73 1.94 0.21
CA PRO A 413 14.43 3.34 -0.12
C PRO A 413 13.79 4.09 1.05
N LEU A 414 12.88 3.45 1.79
CA LEU A 414 12.21 4.06 2.94
C LEU A 414 13.21 4.36 4.08
N LYS A 415 14.11 3.43 4.40
CA LYS A 415 15.16 3.65 5.40
C LYS A 415 16.10 4.78 4.98
N LEU A 416 16.52 4.81 3.72
CA LEU A 416 17.37 5.88 3.21
C LEU A 416 16.68 7.26 3.33
N ALA A 417 15.38 7.35 3.07
CA ALA A 417 14.62 8.58 3.29
C ALA A 417 14.61 8.98 4.77
N GLN A 418 14.42 8.03 5.69
CA GLN A 418 14.47 8.29 7.13
C GLN A 418 15.84 8.78 7.58
N THR A 419 16.94 8.15 7.14
CA THR A 419 18.30 8.57 7.54
C THR A 419 18.62 9.98 7.08
N TYR A 420 18.21 10.35 5.87
CA TYR A 420 18.36 11.73 5.38
C TYR A 420 17.42 12.73 6.08
N SER A 421 16.27 12.27 6.56
CA SER A 421 15.37 13.14 7.34
C SER A 421 15.99 13.59 8.66
N ILE A 422 16.92 12.81 9.23
CA ILE A 422 17.68 13.19 10.42
C ILE A 422 18.52 14.45 10.14
N ILE A 423 19.24 14.45 9.01
CA ILE A 423 20.03 15.60 8.58
C ILE A 423 19.13 16.83 8.33
N ALA A 424 18.00 16.61 7.67
CA ALA A 424 17.02 17.66 7.39
C ALA A 424 16.35 18.21 8.67
N ASN A 425 16.18 17.38 9.70
CA ASN A 425 15.51 17.69 10.96
C ASN A 425 16.49 18.04 12.10
N ASN A 426 17.58 18.75 11.78
CA ASN A 426 18.57 19.20 12.77
C ASN A 426 19.15 18.09 13.64
N GLY A 427 19.36 16.90 13.08
CA GLY A 427 19.94 15.75 13.77
C GLY A 427 18.96 14.92 14.60
N ILE A 428 17.66 15.13 14.45
CA ILE A 428 16.61 14.42 15.18
C ILE A 428 15.95 13.38 14.29
N MET A 429 15.95 12.11 14.72
CA MET A 429 15.22 11.02 14.09
C MET A 429 13.75 11.00 14.54
N LEU A 430 12.87 10.77 13.58
CA LEU A 430 11.45 10.51 13.79
C LEU A 430 11.09 9.13 13.24
N PRO A 431 10.15 8.40 13.89
CA PRO A 431 9.60 7.19 13.31
C PRO A 431 8.80 7.54 12.05
N VAL A 432 8.85 6.67 11.06
CA VAL A 432 8.04 6.82 9.83
C VAL A 432 6.59 6.48 10.15
N SER A 433 5.65 7.28 9.63
CA SER A 433 4.22 7.06 9.81
C SER A 433 3.46 7.09 8.50
N PHE A 434 2.59 6.09 8.28
CA PHE A 434 1.58 6.07 7.22
C PHE A 434 0.24 6.65 7.67
N ILE A 435 0.08 6.89 8.96
CA ILE A 435 -1.12 7.49 9.55
C ILE A 435 -0.86 8.98 9.75
N LYS A 436 -1.84 9.80 9.38
CA LYS A 436 -1.77 11.24 9.63
C LYS A 436 -1.65 11.51 11.13
N THR A 437 -0.62 12.24 11.51
CA THR A 437 -0.38 12.65 12.90
C THR A 437 -0.05 14.14 12.95
N ASN A 438 -0.49 14.80 14.00
CA ASN A 438 -0.15 16.21 14.20
C ASN A 438 1.16 16.37 14.98
N LYS A 439 1.59 15.32 15.70
CA LYS A 439 2.82 15.32 16.50
C LYS A 439 3.44 13.93 16.48
N PRO A 440 4.75 13.81 16.18
CA PRO A 440 5.46 12.53 16.28
C PRO A 440 5.50 12.07 17.75
N LYS A 441 5.35 10.76 17.97
CA LYS A 441 5.30 10.17 19.32
C LYS A 441 6.65 10.18 20.03
N THR A 442 7.73 9.95 19.29
CA THR A 442 9.10 9.88 19.81
C THR A 442 10.02 10.76 18.98
N ARG A 443 11.05 11.31 19.63
CA ARG A 443 12.09 12.12 18.99
C ARG A 443 13.42 11.70 19.60
N GLU A 444 14.36 11.32 18.76
CA GLU A 444 15.68 10.87 19.19
C GLU A 444 16.76 11.74 18.53
N ARG A 445 17.67 12.29 19.33
CA ARG A 445 18.83 13.04 18.80
C ARG A 445 19.90 12.05 18.41
N VAL A 446 20.23 12.04 17.12
CA VAL A 446 21.23 11.17 16.51
C VAL A 446 22.58 11.87 16.40
N ILE A 447 22.57 13.12 15.97
CA ILE A 447 23.76 13.99 15.86
C ILE A 447 23.44 15.40 16.36
N ALA A 448 24.48 16.16 16.64
CA ALA A 448 24.35 17.55 17.04
C ALA A 448 23.79 18.43 15.90
N GLU A 449 23.05 19.47 16.23
CA GLU A 449 22.40 20.35 15.27
C GLU A 449 23.40 21.08 14.35
N ASN A 450 24.53 21.54 14.92
CA ASN A 450 25.60 22.19 14.16
C ASN A 450 26.21 21.25 13.10
N ILE A 451 26.39 19.96 13.41
CA ILE A 451 26.86 18.97 12.45
C ILE A 451 25.84 18.77 11.34
N ALA A 452 24.55 18.59 11.70
CA ALA A 452 23.48 18.48 10.71
C ALA A 452 23.43 19.70 9.78
N LYS A 453 23.64 20.92 10.33
CA LYS A 453 23.68 22.15 9.54
C LYS A 453 24.87 22.16 8.58
N GLN A 454 26.08 21.86 9.04
CA GLN A 454 27.28 21.79 8.19
C GLN A 454 27.09 20.81 7.02
N ILE A 455 26.46 19.65 7.29
CA ILE A 455 26.18 18.66 6.25
C ILE A 455 25.17 19.22 5.23
N ARG A 456 24.09 19.91 5.67
CA ARG A 456 23.14 20.55 4.74
C ARG A 456 23.84 21.58 3.86
N ASP A 457 24.69 22.43 4.44
CA ASP A 457 25.43 23.44 3.68
C ASP A 457 26.33 22.80 2.61
N MET A 458 27.02 21.69 2.93
CA MET A 458 27.79 20.91 1.95
C MET A 458 26.88 20.26 0.87
N LEU A 459 25.74 19.70 1.24
CA LEU A 459 24.85 19.03 0.30
C LEU A 459 24.19 19.98 -0.69
N GLU A 460 24.08 21.25 -0.37
CA GLU A 460 23.57 22.28 -1.29
C GLU A 460 24.52 22.47 -2.48
N THR A 461 25.84 22.36 -2.28
CA THR A 461 26.83 22.47 -3.35
C THR A 461 26.71 21.37 -4.40
N VAL A 462 26.14 20.21 -4.04
CA VAL A 462 25.91 19.08 -4.97
C VAL A 462 24.93 19.42 -6.09
N VAL A 463 23.98 20.34 -5.81
CA VAL A 463 22.96 20.75 -6.78
C VAL A 463 23.40 21.96 -7.62
N SER A 464 24.56 22.55 -7.29
CA SER A 464 25.16 23.63 -8.09
C SER A 464 25.63 23.15 -9.48
N SER A 465 26.04 24.09 -10.34
CA SER A 465 26.67 23.80 -11.64
C SER A 465 27.95 22.96 -11.52
N GLU A 466 28.67 23.10 -10.40
CA GLU A 466 29.90 22.37 -10.09
C GLU A 466 29.65 20.97 -9.53
N GLY A 467 28.43 20.70 -9.08
CA GLY A 467 28.04 19.47 -8.40
C GLY A 467 27.57 18.37 -9.35
N THR A 468 27.29 17.19 -8.76
CA THR A 468 26.86 15.99 -9.50
C THR A 468 25.36 15.96 -9.81
N ALA A 469 24.56 16.90 -9.31
CA ALA A 469 23.10 16.90 -9.40
C ALA A 469 22.48 18.22 -9.85
N SER A 470 23.10 18.97 -10.74
CA SER A 470 22.56 20.24 -11.26
C SER A 470 21.13 20.13 -11.81
N ARG A 471 20.76 18.95 -12.35
CA ARG A 471 19.41 18.66 -12.86
C ARG A 471 18.34 18.45 -11.76
N ALA A 472 18.72 18.45 -10.48
CA ALA A 472 17.78 18.43 -9.36
C ALA A 472 17.32 19.85 -8.98
N ALA A 473 17.92 20.90 -9.55
CA ALA A 473 17.55 22.28 -9.27
C ALA A 473 16.07 22.55 -9.54
N ILE A 474 15.45 23.32 -8.66
CA ILE A 474 14.05 23.75 -8.76
C ILE A 474 14.05 25.28 -8.78
N LYS A 475 13.37 25.85 -9.78
CA LYS A 475 13.32 27.30 -9.95
C LYS A 475 12.68 27.98 -8.73
N GLY A 476 13.38 28.95 -8.16
CA GLY A 476 12.94 29.66 -6.97
C GLY A 476 13.21 28.96 -5.64
N TYR A 477 13.82 27.78 -5.64
CA TYR A 477 14.10 27.05 -4.42
C TYR A 477 15.56 26.63 -4.30
N ARG A 478 16.09 26.70 -3.09
CA ARG A 478 17.38 26.09 -2.74
C ARG A 478 17.14 24.61 -2.44
N VAL A 479 17.93 23.75 -3.09
CA VAL A 479 17.79 22.29 -2.99
C VAL A 479 19.07 21.69 -2.43
N ILE A 480 18.93 20.78 -1.51
CA ILE A 480 19.99 19.97 -0.93
C ILE A 480 19.86 18.55 -1.50
N GLY A 481 20.97 17.90 -1.87
CA GLY A 481 20.83 16.53 -2.35
C GLY A 481 22.12 15.76 -2.51
N LYS A 482 21.99 14.47 -2.80
CA LYS A 482 23.11 13.57 -3.10
C LYS A 482 22.72 12.55 -4.15
N THR A 483 23.56 12.36 -5.15
CA THR A 483 23.46 11.30 -6.16
C THR A 483 24.05 10.00 -5.66
N GLY A 484 23.49 8.89 -6.14
CA GLY A 484 24.07 7.56 -6.06
C GLY A 484 23.98 6.85 -7.40
N THR A 485 25.01 6.10 -7.75
CA THR A 485 25.04 5.21 -8.89
C THR A 485 25.77 3.96 -8.46
N VAL A 486 25.11 2.83 -8.45
CA VAL A 486 25.61 1.58 -7.86
C VAL A 486 25.51 0.47 -8.88
N HIS A 487 26.57 -0.32 -9.03
CA HIS A 487 26.51 -1.59 -9.73
C HIS A 487 25.61 -2.57 -8.96
N LYS A 488 24.85 -3.36 -9.67
CA LYS A 488 24.04 -4.41 -9.06
C LYS A 488 24.88 -5.62 -8.72
N TYR A 489 24.63 -6.17 -7.54
CA TYR A 489 25.24 -7.42 -7.11
C TYR A 489 24.79 -8.59 -8.00
N ASP A 490 25.75 -9.40 -8.46
CA ASP A 490 25.50 -10.67 -9.16
C ASP A 490 25.42 -11.79 -8.13
N PRO A 491 24.32 -12.54 -8.03
CA PRO A 491 24.21 -13.69 -7.10
C PRO A 491 25.30 -14.77 -7.29
N ARG A 492 25.98 -14.79 -8.43
CA ARG A 492 27.10 -15.70 -8.71
C ARG A 492 28.43 -15.21 -8.09
N GLY A 493 28.44 -13.99 -7.57
CA GLY A 493 29.60 -13.33 -6.96
C GLY A 493 30.02 -12.06 -7.71
N GLY A 494 30.35 -11.00 -6.96
CA GLY A 494 30.76 -9.72 -7.51
C GLY A 494 29.58 -8.84 -7.98
N TYR A 495 29.83 -8.02 -9.01
CA TYR A 495 28.88 -7.05 -9.52
C TYR A 495 28.70 -7.20 -11.04
N PHE A 496 27.47 -6.99 -11.53
CA PHE A 496 27.24 -6.91 -12.96
C PHE A 496 27.97 -5.67 -13.54
N PRO A 497 28.70 -5.81 -14.64
CA PRO A 497 29.47 -4.70 -15.22
C PRO A 497 28.59 -3.63 -15.89
N ASP A 498 27.39 -3.99 -16.29
CA ASP A 498 26.49 -3.20 -17.13
C ASP A 498 25.13 -2.90 -16.50
N ARG A 499 24.85 -3.38 -15.27
CA ARG A 499 23.58 -3.16 -14.58
C ARG A 499 23.78 -2.22 -13.41
N TYR A 500 23.01 -1.15 -13.43
CA TYR A 500 23.13 -0.07 -12.45
C TYR A 500 21.82 0.17 -11.72
N ARG A 501 21.93 0.79 -10.57
CA ARG A 501 20.84 1.45 -9.87
C ARG A 501 21.17 2.92 -9.73
N SER A 502 20.31 3.77 -10.27
CA SER A 502 20.45 5.22 -10.24
C SER A 502 19.61 5.77 -9.09
N LEU A 503 20.22 6.56 -8.23
CA LEU A 503 19.59 7.12 -7.03
C LEU A 503 19.78 8.63 -6.96
N PHE A 504 18.80 9.30 -6.40
CA PHE A 504 18.91 10.66 -5.92
C PHE A 504 18.13 10.82 -4.61
N VAL A 505 18.75 11.41 -3.62
CA VAL A 505 18.10 11.86 -2.40
C VAL A 505 18.12 13.37 -2.39
N GLY A 506 16.97 14.01 -2.25
CA GLY A 506 16.87 15.45 -2.21
C GLY A 506 16.04 15.94 -1.03
N ILE A 507 16.36 17.15 -0.57
CA ILE A 507 15.71 17.86 0.53
C ILE A 507 15.35 19.25 0.03
N VAL A 508 14.12 19.71 0.28
CA VAL A 508 13.64 21.02 -0.13
C VAL A 508 12.54 21.54 0.80
N PRO A 509 12.45 22.86 1.04
CA PRO A 509 13.44 23.91 0.78
C PRO A 509 14.70 23.75 1.65
N ALA A 510 15.86 24.27 1.23
CA ALA A 510 17.10 24.15 2.00
C ALA A 510 17.10 25.03 3.26
N SER A 511 16.51 26.21 3.21
CA SER A 511 16.45 27.17 4.32
C SER A 511 15.64 26.65 5.51
N ASN A 512 14.52 25.96 5.23
CA ASN A 512 13.64 25.32 6.22
C ASN A 512 13.17 23.97 5.69
N PRO A 513 13.97 22.90 5.86
CA PRO A 513 13.70 21.61 5.29
C PRO A 513 12.30 21.08 5.63
N ARG A 514 11.54 20.75 4.59
CA ARG A 514 10.19 20.26 4.73
C ARG A 514 10.01 18.84 4.24
N PHE A 515 10.64 18.51 3.10
CA PHE A 515 10.50 17.21 2.48
C PHE A 515 11.84 16.57 2.19
N VAL A 516 11.95 15.28 2.48
CA VAL A 516 13.01 14.40 2.00
C VAL A 516 12.40 13.45 0.98
N THR A 517 13.01 13.39 -0.21
CA THR A 517 12.52 12.52 -1.29
C THR A 517 13.66 11.66 -1.83
N VAL A 518 13.44 10.34 -1.86
CA VAL A 518 14.36 9.37 -2.47
C VAL A 518 13.74 8.88 -3.77
N VAL A 519 14.48 9.02 -4.86
CA VAL A 519 14.14 8.48 -6.18
C VAL A 519 15.13 7.39 -6.54
N THR A 520 14.62 6.24 -6.99
CA THR A 520 15.44 5.09 -7.40
C THR A 520 14.94 4.58 -8.74
N ILE A 521 15.86 4.42 -9.72
CA ILE A 521 15.58 3.75 -11.01
C ILE A 521 16.51 2.55 -11.12
N ASP A 522 15.93 1.38 -11.31
CA ASP A 522 16.62 0.10 -11.31
C ASP A 522 16.84 -0.40 -12.74
N GLU A 523 18.08 -0.73 -13.08
CA GLU A 523 18.52 -1.19 -14.40
C GLU A 523 18.04 -0.26 -15.53
N PRO A 524 18.36 1.05 -15.50
CA PRO A 524 18.11 1.91 -16.66
C PRO A 524 19.00 1.47 -17.84
N ASN A 525 18.49 1.64 -19.06
CA ASN A 525 19.28 1.39 -20.26
C ASN A 525 20.51 2.32 -20.28
N LYS A 526 21.71 1.73 -20.32
CA LYS A 526 22.99 2.44 -20.24
C LYS A 526 23.15 3.50 -21.33
N GLU A 527 22.64 3.24 -22.55
CA GLU A 527 22.71 4.16 -23.68
C GLU A 527 21.88 5.43 -23.46
N LYS A 528 20.80 5.33 -22.65
CA LYS A 528 19.94 6.45 -22.25
C LYS A 528 20.41 7.15 -20.96
N GLY A 529 21.55 6.73 -20.44
CA GLY A 529 22.15 7.23 -19.20
C GLY A 529 21.84 6.36 -17.97
N HIS A 530 22.82 6.28 -17.08
CA HIS A 530 22.73 5.46 -15.86
C HIS A 530 23.18 6.19 -14.58
N TYR A 531 23.71 7.39 -14.68
CA TYR A 531 24.10 8.18 -13.51
C TYR A 531 22.89 8.75 -12.78
N GLY A 532 22.91 8.72 -11.43
CA GLY A 532 21.82 9.24 -10.61
C GLY A 532 21.47 10.70 -10.90
N GLY A 533 22.48 11.54 -11.18
CA GLY A 533 22.30 12.94 -11.59
C GLY A 533 21.62 13.13 -12.95
N ALA A 534 21.76 12.17 -13.86
CA ALA A 534 21.14 12.21 -15.17
C ALA A 534 19.73 11.59 -15.19
N VAL A 535 19.50 10.55 -14.40
CA VAL A 535 18.28 9.73 -14.42
C VAL A 535 17.33 10.09 -13.29
N ALA A 536 17.80 10.07 -12.02
CA ALA A 536 16.94 10.23 -10.85
C ALA A 536 16.71 11.70 -10.44
N ALA A 537 17.72 12.56 -10.62
CA ALA A 537 17.63 13.97 -10.24
C ALA A 537 16.56 14.77 -11.02
N PRO A 538 16.37 14.59 -12.35
CA PRO A 538 15.29 15.25 -13.08
C PRO A 538 13.88 14.84 -12.62
N ILE A 539 13.70 13.58 -12.22
CA ILE A 539 12.43 13.08 -11.69
C ILE A 539 12.10 13.78 -10.37
N TYR A 540 13.11 13.85 -9.48
CA TYR A 540 12.99 14.59 -8.23
C TYR A 540 12.57 16.04 -8.48
N SER A 541 13.28 16.76 -9.36
CA SER A 541 12.98 18.15 -9.68
C SER A 541 11.53 18.36 -10.10
N LYS A 542 11.04 17.58 -11.07
CA LYS A 542 9.65 17.64 -11.57
C LYS A 542 8.61 17.36 -10.50
N VAL A 543 8.82 16.30 -9.70
CA VAL A 543 7.87 15.93 -8.64
C VAL A 543 7.86 17.00 -7.54
N MET A 544 9.04 17.49 -7.13
CA MET A 544 9.10 18.47 -6.06
C MET A 544 8.58 19.84 -6.49
N GLU A 545 8.84 20.29 -7.71
CA GLU A 545 8.26 21.52 -8.26
C GLU A 545 6.72 21.51 -8.17
N GLY A 546 6.10 20.42 -8.62
CA GLY A 546 4.65 20.26 -8.50
C GLY A 546 4.17 20.15 -7.06
N THR A 547 4.92 19.45 -6.20
CA THR A 547 4.59 19.28 -4.77
C THR A 547 4.60 20.60 -4.02
N LEU A 548 5.66 21.41 -4.20
CA LEU A 548 5.80 22.71 -3.56
C LEU A 548 4.66 23.66 -3.96
N ARG A 549 4.25 23.63 -5.23
CA ARG A 549 3.10 24.38 -5.74
C ARG A 549 1.77 23.89 -5.15
N ILE A 550 1.53 22.56 -5.15
CA ILE A 550 0.29 21.97 -4.58
C ILE A 550 0.11 22.33 -3.11
N LEU A 551 1.22 22.39 -2.37
CA LEU A 551 1.21 22.67 -0.93
C LEU A 551 1.43 24.15 -0.58
N ASN A 552 1.51 25.03 -1.58
CA ASN A 552 1.73 26.46 -1.41
C ASN A 552 2.97 26.79 -0.54
N ILE A 553 4.06 26.04 -0.72
CA ILE A 553 5.32 26.31 -0.02
C ILE A 553 6.00 27.51 -0.68
N PRO A 554 6.32 28.57 0.05
CA PRO A 554 6.93 29.76 -0.54
C PRO A 554 8.36 29.47 -1.02
N PRO A 555 8.81 30.11 -2.11
CA PRO A 555 10.20 30.08 -2.56
C PRO A 555 11.18 30.58 -1.51
N ASP A 556 12.35 29.96 -1.41
CA ASP A 556 13.45 30.38 -0.52
C ASP A 556 14.68 30.89 -1.27
N ASN A 557 14.57 31.09 -2.62
CA ASN A 557 15.56 31.71 -3.48
C ASN A 557 14.89 32.77 -4.38
N LEU A 558 14.51 33.90 -3.79
CA LEU A 558 13.77 34.96 -4.47
C LEU A 558 14.56 35.60 -5.62
N ASP A 559 15.88 35.71 -5.50
CA ASP A 559 16.74 36.31 -6.53
C ASP A 559 16.71 35.46 -7.82
N SER A 560 16.77 34.13 -7.72
CA SER A 560 16.66 33.26 -8.88
C SER A 560 15.24 33.28 -9.47
N PHE A 561 14.22 33.43 -8.64
CA PHE A 561 12.84 33.56 -9.05
C PHE A 561 12.59 34.83 -9.84
N ASN A 562 13.04 36.01 -9.32
CA ASN A 562 12.92 37.30 -9.97
C ASN A 562 13.67 37.38 -11.29
N LYS A 563 14.93 36.90 -11.35
CA LYS A 563 15.71 36.80 -12.60
C LYS A 563 15.00 36.01 -13.66
N SER A 564 14.28 34.97 -13.29
CA SER A 564 13.54 34.09 -14.21
C SER A 564 12.25 34.74 -14.73
N ILE A 565 11.55 35.53 -13.91
CA ILE A 565 10.38 36.28 -14.36
C ILE A 565 10.83 37.31 -15.40
N ILE A 566 11.87 38.08 -15.08
CA ILE A 566 12.44 39.11 -15.97
C ILE A 566 12.88 38.47 -17.31
N ALA A 567 13.58 37.33 -17.27
CA ALA A 567 14.00 36.62 -18.48
C ALA A 567 12.82 36.14 -19.36
N ASN A 568 11.75 35.66 -18.75
CA ASN A 568 10.55 35.24 -19.48
C ASN A 568 9.75 36.45 -20.03
N THR A 569 9.72 37.58 -19.31
CA THR A 569 9.09 38.81 -19.79
C THR A 569 9.85 39.36 -21.00
N ILE A 570 11.18 39.40 -20.94
CA ILE A 570 12.03 39.83 -22.07
C ILE A 570 11.92 38.91 -23.28
N SER A 571 11.81 37.57 -23.06
CA SER A 571 11.62 36.61 -24.16
C SER A 571 10.21 36.65 -24.75
N GLY A 572 9.18 36.95 -23.93
CA GLY A 572 7.80 37.16 -24.37
C GLY A 572 7.63 38.44 -25.21
N GLU A 573 8.29 39.53 -24.82
CA GLU A 573 8.28 40.79 -25.59
C GLU A 573 8.99 40.65 -26.97
N ARG A 574 10.01 39.76 -27.08
CA ARG A 574 10.65 39.49 -28.36
C ARG A 574 9.77 38.68 -29.33
N LEU A 575 8.81 37.94 -28.87
CA LEU A 575 7.87 37.19 -29.70
C LEU A 575 6.66 38.02 -30.16
N GLN A 576 6.35 39.13 -29.51
CA GLN A 576 5.29 40.06 -29.95
C GLN A 576 5.76 41.19 -30.87
N GLY A 577 7.07 41.24 -31.16
CA GLY A 577 7.65 42.26 -32.05
C GLY A 577 7.85 41.79 -33.51
N TYR A 578 7.29 40.65 -33.90
CA TYR A 578 7.28 40.14 -35.27
C TYR A 578 5.85 39.72 -35.67
N GLU A 579 4.96 40.70 -35.80
CA GLU A 579 3.80 40.67 -36.71
C GLU A 579 3.87 41.82 -37.70
#